data_a3e8cbd96fe701c680bbe2d219477961
#
_entry.id   a3e8cbd96fe701c680bbe2d219477961
#
_cell.length_a   1.000
_cell.length_b   1.000
_cell.length_c   1.000
_cell.angle_alpha   90.00
_cell.angle_beta   90.00
_cell.angle_gamma   90.00
#
_symmetry.space_group_name_H-M   'P 1'
#
loop_
_entity.id
_entity.type
_entity.pdbx_description
1 polymer ?
#
loop_
_entity_poly.entity_id
_entity_poly.type
_entity_poly.pdbx_seq_one_letter_code
_entity_poly.pdbx_strand_id
1 'polypeptide(L)'
;GLKATDAIYQDDAESEEARPYINIFATRKADVNNEVYKKVVKIFQTSSVLDKLQENSGGTAVLADKFSTSELQDYLKTIEQEAKDAE
;
A
#
# COMPACT_ATOMS: atom_id res chain seq x y z
N GLY A 1 -3.15 -9.85 24.93
CA GLY A 1 -2.17 -9.15 24.14
C GLY A 1 -2.41 -7.65 24.04
N LEU A 2 -1.39 -6.95 23.57
CA LEU A 2 -1.48 -5.50 23.38
C LEU A 2 -2.30 -5.17 22.13
N LYS A 3 -3.04 -4.07 22.22
CA LYS A 3 -3.80 -3.51 21.09
C LYS A 3 -3.09 -2.27 20.55
N ALA A 4 -3.36 -1.88 19.29
CA ALA A 4 -2.80 -0.67 18.71
C ALA A 4 -3.10 0.58 19.55
N THR A 5 -4.27 0.61 20.20
CA THR A 5 -4.69 1.72 21.08
C THR A 5 -3.87 1.82 22.37
N ASP A 6 -3.12 0.79 22.72
CA ASP A 6 -2.23 0.79 23.90
C ASP A 6 -0.88 1.47 23.63
N ALA A 7 -0.59 1.82 22.37
CA ALA A 7 0.66 2.47 22.00
C ALA A 7 0.73 3.90 22.53
N ILE A 8 1.89 4.27 23.09
CA ILE A 8 2.16 5.67 23.49
C ILE A 8 2.66 6.51 22.33
N TYR A 9 3.14 5.88 21.26
CA TYR A 9 3.52 6.49 19.99
C TYR A 9 3.23 5.51 18.86
N GLN A 10 2.77 6.04 17.74
CA GLN A 10 2.47 5.26 16.56
C GLN A 10 2.92 6.05 15.33
N ASP A 11 3.60 5.40 14.39
CA ASP A 11 3.99 6.03 13.14
C ASP A 11 2.77 6.34 12.26
N ASP A 12 2.93 7.33 11.41
CA ASP A 12 1.89 7.75 10.47
C ASP A 12 2.00 6.92 9.18
N ALA A 13 0.98 6.11 8.91
CA ALA A 13 0.92 5.28 7.71
C ALA A 13 0.86 6.11 6.42
N GLU A 14 0.48 7.37 6.49
CA GLU A 14 0.43 8.28 5.33
C GLU A 14 1.72 9.10 5.17
N SER A 15 2.68 8.94 6.07
CA SER A 15 3.95 9.67 6.01
C SER A 15 4.81 9.23 4.84
N GLU A 16 5.78 10.05 4.47
CA GLU A 16 6.72 9.75 3.40
C GLU A 16 7.58 8.52 3.73
N GLU A 17 7.97 8.37 4.97
CA GLU A 17 8.76 7.24 5.47
C GLU A 17 8.01 5.92 5.37
N ALA A 18 6.68 5.93 5.38
CA ALA A 18 5.85 4.73 5.26
C ALA A 18 5.66 4.28 3.80
N ARG A 19 5.98 5.10 2.81
CA ARG A 19 5.77 4.80 1.38
C ARG A 19 6.45 3.50 0.92
N PRO A 20 7.67 3.15 1.37
CA PRO A 20 8.29 1.87 0.98
C PRO A 20 7.50 0.63 1.39
N TYR A 21 6.60 0.76 2.35
CA TYR A 21 5.84 -0.36 2.93
C TYR A 21 4.41 -0.47 2.39
N ILE A 22 4.04 0.34 1.39
CA ILE A 22 2.73 0.26 0.75
C ILE A 22 2.61 -1.05 -0.01
N ASN A 23 1.56 -1.82 0.28
CA ASN A 23 1.25 -3.05 -0.46
C ASN A 23 0.54 -2.69 -1.77
N ILE A 24 0.94 -3.33 -2.85
CA ILE A 24 0.46 -3.05 -4.19
C ILE A 24 0.06 -4.33 -4.93
N PHE A 25 -0.72 -4.18 -5.98
CA PHE A 25 -0.89 -5.22 -6.99
C PHE A 25 0.16 -5.01 -8.09
N ALA A 26 1.02 -5.99 -8.31
CA ALA A 26 2.07 -5.93 -9.31
C ALA A 26 1.72 -6.82 -10.51
N THR A 27 1.98 -6.32 -11.72
CA THR A 27 1.77 -7.07 -12.96
C THR A 27 2.99 -6.94 -13.87
N ARG A 28 3.04 -7.78 -14.89
CA ARG A 28 4.01 -7.59 -15.98
C ARG A 28 3.68 -6.28 -16.71
N LYS A 29 4.68 -5.63 -17.24
CA LYS A 29 4.52 -4.35 -17.95
C LYS A 29 3.49 -4.46 -19.10
N ALA A 30 3.48 -5.59 -19.80
CA ALA A 30 2.55 -5.83 -20.90
C ALA A 30 1.08 -5.93 -20.44
N ASP A 31 0.83 -6.22 -19.18
CA ASP A 31 -0.50 -6.48 -18.63
C ASP A 31 -1.05 -5.33 -17.80
N VAL A 32 -0.38 -4.19 -17.73
CA VAL A 32 -0.78 -3.03 -16.91
C VAL A 32 -2.21 -2.56 -17.22
N ASN A 33 -2.62 -2.64 -18.50
CA ASN A 33 -3.95 -2.23 -18.92
C ASN A 33 -4.94 -3.39 -19.05
N ASN A 34 -4.63 -4.56 -18.51
CA ASN A 34 -5.52 -5.71 -18.59
C ASN A 34 -6.82 -5.45 -17.81
N GLU A 35 -7.95 -5.54 -18.50
CA GLU A 35 -9.27 -5.25 -17.92
C GLU A 35 -9.64 -6.19 -16.77
N VAL A 36 -9.24 -7.46 -16.86
CA VAL A 36 -9.49 -8.44 -15.80
C VAL A 36 -8.74 -8.06 -14.52
N TYR A 37 -7.50 -7.65 -14.65
CA TYR A 37 -6.67 -7.24 -13.50
C TYR A 37 -7.21 -5.96 -12.86
N LYS A 38 -7.68 -5.03 -13.66
CA LYS A 38 -8.35 -3.82 -13.15
C LYS A 38 -9.61 -4.15 -12.36
N LYS A 39 -10.39 -5.14 -12.82
CA LYS A 39 -11.58 -5.62 -12.09
C LYS A 39 -11.19 -6.25 -10.74
N VAL A 40 -10.10 -7.01 -10.68
CA VAL A 40 -9.61 -7.58 -9.42
C VAL A 40 -9.30 -6.48 -8.41
N VAL A 41 -8.62 -5.42 -8.83
CA VAL A 41 -8.32 -4.28 -7.96
C VAL A 41 -9.59 -3.60 -7.47
N LYS A 42 -10.57 -3.39 -8.36
CA LYS A 42 -11.87 -2.82 -8.00
C LYS A 42 -12.62 -3.66 -6.98
N ILE A 43 -12.61 -4.99 -7.15
CA ILE A 43 -13.24 -5.93 -6.21
C ILE A 43 -12.57 -5.84 -4.85
N PHE A 44 -11.24 -5.76 -4.82
CA PHE A 44 -10.47 -5.61 -3.59
C PHE A 44 -10.84 -4.31 -2.84
N GLN A 45 -11.17 -3.25 -3.56
CA GLN A 45 -11.55 -1.96 -2.99
C GLN A 45 -13.03 -1.83 -2.66
N THR A 46 -13.82 -2.90 -2.78
CA THR A 46 -15.22 -2.90 -2.35
C THR A 46 -15.31 -2.82 -0.83
N SER A 47 -16.40 -2.26 -0.33
CA SER A 47 -16.61 -2.11 1.12
C SER A 47 -16.56 -3.44 1.87
N SER A 48 -17.11 -4.50 1.30
CA SER A 48 -17.10 -5.82 1.94
C SER A 48 -15.71 -6.40 2.13
N VAL A 49 -14.80 -6.21 1.16
CA VAL A 49 -13.40 -6.66 1.26
C VAL A 49 -12.62 -5.75 2.21
N LEU A 50 -12.80 -4.44 2.09
CA LEU A 50 -12.11 -3.47 2.96
C LEU A 50 -12.52 -3.62 4.42
N ASP A 51 -13.79 -3.92 4.70
CA ASP A 51 -14.29 -4.17 6.05
C ASP A 51 -13.59 -5.40 6.66
N LYS A 52 -13.41 -6.46 5.87
CA LYS A 52 -12.68 -7.65 6.32
C LYS A 52 -11.20 -7.36 6.55
N LEU A 53 -10.59 -6.56 5.72
CA LEU A 53 -9.22 -6.12 5.91
C LEU A 53 -9.06 -5.34 7.23
N GLN A 54 -9.98 -4.42 7.52
CA GLN A 54 -10.00 -3.69 8.77
C GLN A 54 -10.20 -4.60 9.98
N GLU A 55 -11.12 -5.57 9.87
CA GLU A 55 -11.33 -6.57 10.91
C GLU A 55 -10.06 -7.35 11.21
N ASN A 56 -9.36 -7.83 10.18
CA ASN A 56 -8.12 -8.59 10.32
C ASN A 56 -6.96 -7.77 10.89
N SER A 57 -6.91 -6.48 10.61
CA SER A 57 -5.86 -5.59 11.08
C SER A 57 -6.16 -4.94 12.43
N GLY A 58 -7.32 -5.25 13.02
CA GLY A 58 -7.74 -4.60 14.25
C GLY A 58 -8.08 -3.11 14.07
N GLY A 59 -8.48 -2.71 12.87
CA GLY A 59 -8.83 -1.33 12.54
C GLY A 59 -7.64 -0.43 12.19
N THR A 60 -6.44 -1.00 12.01
CA THR A 60 -5.21 -0.22 11.77
C THR A 60 -4.85 -0.06 10.30
N ALA A 61 -5.55 -0.75 9.38
CA ALA A 61 -5.25 -0.66 7.96
C ALA A 61 -5.65 0.70 7.39
N VAL A 62 -4.82 1.22 6.50
CA VAL A 62 -5.06 2.49 5.78
C VAL A 62 -5.07 2.19 4.29
N LEU A 63 -6.10 2.64 3.58
CA LEU A 63 -6.20 2.48 2.12
C LEU A 63 -5.30 3.49 1.42
N ALA A 64 -4.34 2.99 0.64
CA ALA A 64 -3.41 3.83 -0.12
C ALA A 64 -3.93 4.06 -1.56
N ASP A 65 -5.12 4.62 -1.69
CA ASP A 65 -5.80 4.86 -2.97
C ASP A 65 -5.44 6.18 -3.66
N LYS A 66 -4.64 7.00 -2.99
CA LYS A 66 -4.27 8.34 -3.46
C LYS A 66 -3.12 8.35 -4.46
N PHE A 67 -2.47 7.21 -4.67
CA PHE A 67 -1.25 7.12 -5.48
C PHE A 67 -1.56 6.57 -6.87
N SER A 68 -1.08 7.27 -7.90
CA SER A 68 -1.12 6.78 -9.28
C SER A 68 0.00 5.74 -9.51
N THR A 69 -0.12 4.97 -10.58
CA THR A 69 0.92 4.03 -10.98
C THR A 69 2.27 4.72 -11.19
N SER A 70 2.27 5.90 -11.82
CA SER A 70 3.51 6.66 -12.05
C SER A 70 4.15 7.13 -10.75
N GLU A 71 3.36 7.57 -9.77
CA GLU A 71 3.87 7.96 -8.46
C GLU A 71 4.51 6.78 -7.73
N LEU A 72 3.88 5.60 -7.76
CA LEU A 72 4.43 4.39 -7.16
C LEU A 72 5.74 3.98 -7.83
N GLN A 73 5.84 4.10 -9.15
CA GLN A 73 7.08 3.82 -9.88
C GLN A 73 8.19 4.80 -9.53
N ASP A 74 7.86 6.06 -9.32
CA ASP A 74 8.83 7.08 -8.91
C ASP A 74 9.33 6.81 -7.48
N TYR A 75 8.47 6.41 -6.57
CA TYR A 75 8.89 5.99 -5.23
C TYR A 75 9.83 4.80 -5.27
N LEU A 76 9.57 3.82 -6.13
CA LEU A 76 10.46 2.67 -6.31
C LEU A 76 11.86 3.11 -6.74
N LYS A 77 11.95 4.02 -7.70
CA LYS A 77 13.24 4.55 -8.16
C LYS A 77 14.00 5.27 -7.04
N THR A 78 13.27 6.06 -6.26
CA THR A 78 13.85 6.77 -5.11
C THR A 78 14.42 5.78 -4.10
N ILE A 79 13.65 4.77 -3.74
CA ILE A 79 14.06 3.74 -2.77
C ILE A 79 15.27 2.96 -3.29
N GLU A 80 15.28 2.60 -4.56
CA GLU A 80 16.42 1.92 -5.20
C GLU A 80 17.69 2.77 -5.17
N GLN A 81 17.55 4.08 -5.40
CA GLN A 81 18.68 4.99 -5.34
C GLN A 81 19.21 5.15 -3.91
N GLU A 82 18.32 5.31 -2.95
CA GLU A 82 18.69 5.39 -1.54
C GLU A 82 19.42 4.13 -1.08
N ALA A 83 18.97 2.96 -1.52
CA ALA A 83 19.61 1.68 -1.21
C ALA A 83 21.03 1.61 -1.79
N LYS A 84 21.23 2.11 -3.01
CA LYS A 84 22.57 2.19 -3.64
C LYS A 84 23.47 3.16 -2.90
N ASP A 85 22.94 4.31 -2.51
CA ASP A 85 23.71 5.34 -1.82
C ASP A 85 24.13 4.90 -0.41
N ALA A 86 23.39 3.98 0.19
CA ALA A 86 23.67 3.41 1.50
C ALA A 86 24.78 2.34 1.48
N GLU A 87 25.15 1.84 0.29
CA GLU A 87 26.27 0.89 0.15
C GLU A 87 27.64 1.65 0.22
#